data_c3220e77bca7b8649d3e61b3208efdeb
#
_entry.id   c3220e77bca7b8649d3e61b3208efdeb
#
_cell.length_a   1.000
_cell.length_b   1.000
_cell.length_c   1.000
_cell.angle_alpha   90.00
_cell.angle_beta   90.00
_cell.angle_gamma   90.00
#
_symmetry.space_group_name_H-M   'P 1'
#
loop_
_entity.id
_entity.type
_entity.pdbx_description
1 polymer ?
#
loop_
_entity_poly.entity_id
_entity_poly.type
_entity_poly.pdbx_seq_one_letter_code
_entity_poly.pdbx_strand_id
1 'polypeptide(L)'
;AAREAYKAAHHTVSGILEDARLGNALDTQGAKKVVTSCVESLLRNPNALMWMAKIKHVDQYTMEHCLNVCILAIAFGRHLRLEEEELIKLGAGGMLHDVGKMQIPDEILNKPAKLSEEEFAEMKKHPEFGRNLLMKSEGSMSYAVDVALNHHEQMDGQGYPRGLFAKELSQYSRIIAIVDAFDAMTSDRCYDAARSTLDALKEIYRHRGKHFDEELALEFIQLMGPYPPGTIVELNNGHVGIVLSSEEKKRHLPKVRVLLDKDKKAMQEEVVDLLGVERGTLPRDWLIRKVLKDGDHGINLEEYPVRSALAAMAPNEDA
;
A
#
# COMPACT_ATOMS: atom_id res chain seq x y z
N ALA A 1 -1.31 -19.56 -0.98
CA ALA A 1 -0.26 -18.88 -0.18
C ALA A 1 -0.55 -17.39 0.01
N ALA A 2 -0.49 -16.50 -1.04
CA ALA A 2 -0.70 -15.05 -0.86
C ALA A 2 -2.09 -14.71 -0.25
N ARG A 3 -3.18 -15.33 -0.75
CA ARG A 3 -4.53 -15.13 -0.22
C ARG A 3 -4.67 -15.61 1.22
N GLU A 4 -3.99 -16.67 1.59
CA GLU A 4 -4.02 -17.22 2.96
C GLU A 4 -3.23 -16.30 3.90
N ALA A 5 -2.04 -15.84 3.48
CA ALA A 5 -1.27 -14.85 4.23
C ALA A 5 -2.07 -13.55 4.45
N TYR A 6 -2.73 -13.04 3.41
CA TYR A 6 -3.58 -11.85 3.50
C TYR A 6 -4.76 -12.06 4.46
N LYS A 7 -5.50 -13.18 4.35
CA LYS A 7 -6.62 -13.48 5.26
C LYS A 7 -6.17 -13.63 6.72
N ALA A 8 -5.04 -14.29 6.95
CA ALA A 8 -4.49 -14.42 8.29
C ALA A 8 -4.08 -13.04 8.85
N ALA A 9 -3.47 -12.20 8.02
CA ALA A 9 -3.10 -10.83 8.39
C ALA A 9 -4.33 -9.99 8.72
N HIS A 10 -5.36 -10.05 7.90
CA HIS A 10 -6.64 -9.37 8.13
C HIS A 10 -7.26 -9.74 9.49
N HIS A 11 -7.34 -11.04 9.79
CA HIS A 11 -7.88 -11.51 11.07
C HIS A 11 -7.04 -11.03 12.27
N THR A 12 -5.72 -11.12 12.17
CA THR A 12 -4.81 -10.69 13.24
C THR A 12 -4.88 -9.18 13.47
N VAL A 13 -4.87 -8.37 12.40
CA VAL A 13 -5.00 -6.90 12.51
C VAL A 13 -6.34 -6.52 13.15
N SER A 14 -7.44 -7.17 12.75
CA SER A 14 -8.75 -6.92 13.35
C SER A 14 -8.75 -7.18 14.87
N GLY A 15 -8.16 -8.30 15.33
CA GLY A 15 -8.02 -8.59 16.76
C GLY A 15 -7.15 -7.57 17.49
N ILE A 16 -6.02 -7.16 16.92
CA ILE A 16 -5.13 -6.15 17.49
C ILE A 16 -5.83 -4.79 17.64
N LEU A 17 -6.60 -4.36 16.64
CA LEU A 17 -7.35 -3.10 16.71
C LEU A 17 -8.44 -3.15 17.76
N GLU A 18 -9.11 -4.30 17.95
CA GLU A 18 -10.10 -4.47 19.02
C GLU A 18 -9.43 -4.43 20.39
N ASP A 19 -8.31 -5.12 20.61
CA ASP A 19 -7.52 -5.03 21.85
C ASP A 19 -7.06 -3.60 22.10
N ALA A 20 -6.61 -2.89 21.07
CA ALA A 20 -6.22 -1.48 21.17
C ALA A 20 -7.41 -0.60 21.60
N ARG A 21 -8.61 -0.83 21.07
CA ARG A 21 -9.84 -0.12 21.43
C ARG A 21 -10.20 -0.31 22.91
N LEU A 22 -10.04 -1.52 23.40
CA LEU A 22 -10.28 -1.88 24.79
C LEU A 22 -9.16 -1.45 25.76
N GLY A 23 -8.03 -0.94 25.23
CA GLY A 23 -6.85 -0.59 26.03
C GLY A 23 -6.07 -1.79 26.57
N ASN A 24 -6.31 -2.98 26.02
CA ASN A 24 -5.63 -4.23 26.34
C ASN A 24 -4.18 -4.25 25.80
N ALA A 25 -3.40 -5.23 26.29
CA ALA A 25 -2.11 -5.57 25.70
C ALA A 25 -2.31 -6.15 24.28
N LEU A 26 -1.52 -5.71 23.33
CA LEU A 26 -1.62 -6.14 21.92
C LEU A 26 -0.92 -7.48 21.70
N ASP A 27 -1.46 -8.33 20.83
CA ASP A 27 -0.82 -9.57 20.39
C ASP A 27 0.34 -9.28 19.42
N THR A 28 1.47 -8.82 19.97
CA THR A 28 2.68 -8.50 19.20
C THR A 28 3.33 -9.75 18.58
N GLN A 29 3.17 -10.91 19.19
CA GLN A 29 3.69 -12.18 18.68
C GLN A 29 2.88 -12.66 17.46
N GLY A 30 1.57 -12.57 17.53
CA GLY A 30 0.68 -12.82 16.41
C GLY A 30 0.97 -11.88 15.24
N ALA A 31 1.15 -10.58 15.50
CA ALA A 31 1.56 -9.60 14.50
C ALA A 31 2.87 -10.02 13.81
N LYS A 32 3.91 -10.35 14.56
CA LYS A 32 5.21 -10.79 14.02
C LYS A 32 5.07 -12.04 13.15
N LYS A 33 4.32 -13.04 13.62
CA LYS A 33 4.11 -14.29 12.88
C LYS A 33 3.42 -14.04 11.53
N VAL A 34 2.40 -13.20 11.51
CA VAL A 34 1.66 -12.87 10.30
C VAL A 34 2.51 -12.05 9.34
N VAL A 35 3.25 -11.06 9.84
CA VAL A 35 4.17 -10.27 9.02
C VAL A 35 5.24 -11.16 8.39
N THR A 36 5.80 -12.11 9.13
CA THR A 36 6.74 -13.11 8.58
C THR A 36 6.13 -13.87 7.40
N SER A 37 4.88 -14.33 7.53
CA SER A 37 4.16 -14.99 6.42
C SER A 37 3.94 -14.06 5.21
N CYS A 38 3.68 -12.78 5.44
CA CYS A 38 3.59 -11.78 4.37
C CYS A 38 4.94 -11.57 3.67
N VAL A 39 6.04 -11.48 4.43
CA VAL A 39 7.41 -11.36 3.89
C VAL A 39 7.73 -12.57 3.02
N GLU A 40 7.57 -13.80 3.52
CA GLU A 40 7.78 -15.02 2.76
C GLU A 40 6.94 -15.06 1.47
N SER A 41 5.67 -14.65 1.55
CA SER A 41 4.78 -14.61 0.39
C SER A 41 5.24 -13.60 -0.65
N LEU A 42 5.69 -12.42 -0.20
CA LEU A 42 6.17 -11.34 -1.07
C LEU A 42 7.53 -11.68 -1.70
N LEU A 43 8.41 -12.37 -0.97
CA LEU A 43 9.69 -12.85 -1.50
C LEU A 43 9.46 -13.88 -2.63
N ARG A 44 8.44 -14.75 -2.51
CA ARG A 44 8.05 -15.69 -3.58
C ARG A 44 7.38 -15.00 -4.76
N ASN A 45 6.47 -14.06 -4.52
CA ASN A 45 5.75 -13.34 -5.58
C ASN A 45 5.30 -11.94 -5.13
N PRO A 46 6.07 -10.88 -5.45
CA PRO A 46 5.78 -9.52 -5.02
C PRO A 46 4.46 -8.98 -5.58
N ASN A 47 4.10 -9.35 -6.81
CA ASN A 47 2.93 -8.81 -7.49
C ASN A 47 1.63 -9.31 -6.86
N ALA A 48 1.61 -10.53 -6.30
CA ALA A 48 0.41 -11.14 -5.75
C ALA A 48 -0.13 -10.41 -4.52
N LEU A 49 0.73 -10.06 -3.55
CA LEU A 49 0.31 -9.31 -2.35
C LEU A 49 0.01 -7.85 -2.68
N MET A 50 0.80 -7.23 -3.56
CA MET A 50 0.50 -5.86 -4.02
C MET A 50 -0.84 -5.76 -4.75
N TRP A 51 -1.21 -6.79 -5.52
CA TRP A 51 -2.55 -6.88 -6.10
C TRP A 51 -3.64 -6.93 -5.02
N MET A 52 -3.45 -7.76 -3.99
CA MET A 52 -4.43 -7.89 -2.90
C MET A 52 -4.59 -6.59 -2.10
N ALA A 53 -3.53 -5.82 -1.91
CA ALA A 53 -3.59 -4.50 -1.29
C ALA A 53 -4.36 -3.45 -2.13
N LYS A 54 -4.69 -3.75 -3.40
CA LYS A 54 -5.56 -2.91 -4.24
C LYS A 54 -7.05 -3.21 -4.06
N ILE A 55 -7.40 -4.39 -3.56
CA ILE A 55 -8.79 -4.76 -3.26
C ILE A 55 -9.16 -4.12 -1.93
N LYS A 56 -10.12 -3.18 -1.94
CA LYS A 56 -10.49 -2.37 -0.77
C LYS A 56 -11.97 -2.52 -0.47
N HIS A 57 -12.30 -2.64 0.83
CA HIS A 57 -13.66 -2.65 1.34
C HIS A 57 -13.91 -1.38 2.14
N VAL A 58 -14.92 -0.61 1.78
CA VAL A 58 -15.19 0.74 2.34
C VAL A 58 -15.46 0.71 3.85
N ASP A 59 -16.02 -0.39 4.37
CA ASP A 59 -16.49 -0.46 5.76
C ASP A 59 -15.39 -0.74 6.81
N GLN A 60 -14.14 -0.99 6.40
CA GLN A 60 -13.04 -1.40 7.29
C GLN A 60 -11.74 -0.61 7.06
N TYR A 61 -11.87 0.67 6.75
CA TYR A 61 -10.76 1.53 6.30
C TYR A 61 -9.48 1.42 7.15
N THR A 62 -9.57 1.59 8.48
CA THR A 62 -8.37 1.60 9.35
C THR A 62 -7.62 0.27 9.31
N MET A 63 -8.34 -0.84 9.33
CA MET A 63 -7.75 -2.18 9.32
C MET A 63 -7.07 -2.47 7.97
N GLU A 64 -7.76 -2.18 6.86
CA GLU A 64 -7.19 -2.36 5.52
C GLU A 64 -5.99 -1.45 5.28
N HIS A 65 -6.06 -0.21 5.76
CA HIS A 65 -4.94 0.73 5.70
C HIS A 65 -3.69 0.18 6.41
N CYS A 66 -3.81 -0.30 7.65
CA CYS A 66 -2.71 -0.92 8.38
C CYS A 66 -2.10 -2.12 7.63
N LEU A 67 -2.95 -2.96 7.03
CA LEU A 67 -2.51 -4.10 6.23
C LEU A 67 -1.83 -3.68 4.93
N ASN A 68 -2.38 -2.68 4.24
CA ASN A 68 -1.80 -2.15 3.00
C ASN A 68 -0.44 -1.49 3.26
N VAL A 69 -0.34 -0.68 4.32
CA VAL A 69 0.93 -0.06 4.72
C VAL A 69 1.97 -1.13 5.06
N CYS A 70 1.58 -2.21 5.76
CA CYS A 70 2.45 -3.35 6.01
C CYS A 70 2.98 -3.97 4.70
N ILE A 71 2.09 -4.32 3.77
CA ILE A 71 2.46 -4.96 2.49
C ILE A 71 3.34 -4.05 1.64
N LEU A 72 2.96 -2.78 1.49
CA LEU A 72 3.72 -1.79 0.72
C LEU A 72 5.08 -1.50 1.34
N ALA A 73 5.17 -1.46 2.67
CA ALA A 73 6.42 -1.27 3.39
C ALA A 73 7.38 -2.45 3.16
N ILE A 74 6.90 -3.70 3.24
CA ILE A 74 7.70 -4.89 2.92
C ILE A 74 8.17 -4.85 1.46
N ALA A 75 7.28 -4.49 0.52
CA ALA A 75 7.63 -4.38 -0.90
C ALA A 75 8.70 -3.30 -1.13
N PHE A 76 8.59 -2.18 -0.42
CA PHE A 76 9.56 -1.09 -0.51
C PHE A 76 10.91 -1.47 0.13
N GLY A 77 10.89 -2.08 1.32
CA GLY A 77 12.10 -2.61 1.96
C GLY A 77 12.85 -3.62 1.07
N ARG A 78 12.11 -4.53 0.40
CA ARG A 78 12.69 -5.46 -0.59
C ARG A 78 13.33 -4.70 -1.78
N HIS A 79 12.68 -3.66 -2.30
CA HIS A 79 13.26 -2.83 -3.37
C HIS A 79 14.55 -2.17 -2.92
N LEU A 80 14.62 -1.71 -1.66
CA LEU A 80 15.82 -1.18 -1.02
C LEU A 80 16.86 -2.26 -0.65
N ARG A 81 16.57 -3.53 -0.96
CA ARG A 81 17.43 -4.70 -0.68
C ARG A 81 17.71 -4.92 0.81
N LEU A 82 16.74 -4.60 1.66
CA LEU A 82 16.82 -4.90 3.08
C LEU A 82 16.75 -6.42 3.31
N GLU A 83 17.47 -6.89 4.33
CA GLU A 83 17.47 -8.29 4.73
C GLU A 83 16.10 -8.71 5.30
N GLU A 84 15.79 -10.00 5.28
CA GLU A 84 14.50 -10.56 5.68
C GLU A 84 14.08 -10.11 7.10
N GLU A 85 15.03 -10.08 8.04
CA GLU A 85 14.76 -9.63 9.41
C GLU A 85 14.33 -8.14 9.44
N GLU A 86 14.96 -7.30 8.61
CA GLU A 86 14.59 -5.89 8.47
C GLU A 86 13.22 -5.72 7.80
N LEU A 87 12.88 -6.58 6.83
CA LEU A 87 11.55 -6.58 6.20
C LEU A 87 10.47 -6.93 7.23
N ILE A 88 10.72 -7.88 8.13
CA ILE A 88 9.78 -8.23 9.21
C ILE A 88 9.59 -7.05 10.16
N LYS A 89 10.67 -6.37 10.57
CA LYS A 89 10.60 -5.18 11.43
C LYS A 89 9.80 -4.06 10.76
N LEU A 90 10.09 -3.79 9.49
CA LEU A 90 9.43 -2.75 8.71
C LEU A 90 7.94 -3.05 8.52
N GLY A 91 7.60 -4.29 8.15
CA GLY A 91 6.21 -4.73 8.01
C GLY A 91 5.42 -4.64 9.31
N ALA A 92 6.02 -5.03 10.45
CA ALA A 92 5.38 -4.92 11.75
C ALA A 92 5.20 -3.44 12.16
N GLY A 93 6.18 -2.58 11.89
CA GLY A 93 6.05 -1.14 12.06
C GLY A 93 4.87 -0.59 11.26
N GLY A 94 4.75 -0.96 9.98
CA GLY A 94 3.64 -0.54 9.13
C GLY A 94 2.28 -1.09 9.56
N MET A 95 2.23 -2.35 10.03
CA MET A 95 0.99 -2.96 10.54
C MET A 95 0.46 -2.26 11.80
N LEU A 96 1.36 -1.78 12.66
CA LEU A 96 1.03 -1.29 14.01
C LEU A 96 1.11 0.24 14.13
N HIS A 97 1.48 0.97 13.07
CA HIS A 97 1.74 2.41 13.14
C HIS A 97 0.55 3.22 13.66
N ASP A 98 -0.65 2.80 13.31
CA ASP A 98 -1.92 3.50 13.55
C ASP A 98 -2.78 2.90 14.67
N VAL A 99 -2.29 1.92 15.44
CA VAL A 99 -3.09 1.27 16.51
C VAL A 99 -3.62 2.28 17.54
N GLY A 100 -2.92 3.39 17.75
CA GLY A 100 -3.35 4.45 18.65
C GLY A 100 -4.60 5.19 18.21
N LYS A 101 -5.01 5.12 16.95
CA LYS A 101 -6.27 5.68 16.45
C LYS A 101 -7.49 5.08 17.15
N MET A 102 -7.36 3.85 17.65
CA MET A 102 -8.43 3.17 18.42
C MET A 102 -8.71 3.81 19.78
N GLN A 103 -7.85 4.71 20.26
CA GLN A 103 -8.06 5.50 21.48
C GLN A 103 -8.61 6.91 21.19
N ILE A 104 -8.82 7.27 19.93
CA ILE A 104 -9.45 8.51 19.51
C ILE A 104 -10.97 8.34 19.61
N PRO A 105 -11.73 9.36 20.11
CA PRO A 105 -13.19 9.30 20.14
C PRO A 105 -13.79 8.98 18.77
N ASP A 106 -14.78 8.07 18.74
CA ASP A 106 -15.40 7.59 17.50
C ASP A 106 -16.01 8.71 16.65
N GLU A 107 -16.56 9.75 17.30
CA GLU A 107 -17.12 10.94 16.64
C GLU A 107 -16.06 11.77 15.87
N ILE A 108 -14.79 11.69 16.29
CA ILE A 108 -13.67 12.33 15.60
C ILE A 108 -13.10 11.38 14.54
N LEU A 109 -12.83 10.12 14.93
CA LEU A 109 -12.21 9.12 14.06
C LEU A 109 -13.05 8.85 12.80
N ASN A 110 -14.37 8.73 12.96
CA ASN A 110 -15.31 8.35 11.90
C ASN A 110 -16.10 9.54 11.34
N LYS A 111 -15.66 10.78 11.60
CA LYS A 111 -16.37 11.99 11.14
C LYS A 111 -16.42 12.04 9.62
N PRO A 112 -17.62 12.13 9.00
CA PRO A 112 -17.76 12.18 7.53
C PRO A 112 -17.55 13.60 6.97
N ALA A 113 -16.64 14.38 7.58
CA ALA A 113 -16.31 15.75 7.20
C ALA A 113 -14.87 16.08 7.64
N LYS A 114 -14.35 17.21 7.18
CA LYS A 114 -13.06 17.71 7.66
C LYS A 114 -13.12 17.97 9.16
N LEU A 115 -12.04 17.61 9.87
CA LEU A 115 -11.86 17.87 11.30
C LEU A 115 -11.69 19.38 11.54
N SER A 116 -12.23 19.89 12.65
CA SER A 116 -11.87 21.21 13.16
C SER A 116 -10.42 21.23 13.66
N GLU A 117 -9.89 22.41 13.99
CA GLU A 117 -8.53 22.52 14.55
C GLU A 117 -8.40 21.77 15.88
N GLU A 118 -9.43 21.82 16.74
CA GLU A 118 -9.49 21.11 18.03
C GLU A 118 -9.57 19.60 17.83
N GLU A 119 -10.44 19.14 16.93
CA GLU A 119 -10.56 17.72 16.58
C GLU A 119 -9.27 17.18 15.95
N PHE A 120 -8.64 17.98 15.10
CA PHE A 120 -7.33 17.60 14.53
C PHE A 120 -6.23 17.57 15.59
N ALA A 121 -6.26 18.47 16.57
CA ALA A 121 -5.36 18.41 17.73
C ALA A 121 -5.54 17.13 18.54
N GLU A 122 -6.80 16.66 18.72
CA GLU A 122 -7.09 15.36 19.35
C GLU A 122 -6.58 14.20 18.49
N MET A 123 -6.86 14.21 17.19
CA MET A 123 -6.36 13.20 16.26
C MET A 123 -4.83 13.06 16.30
N LYS A 124 -4.10 14.18 16.42
CA LYS A 124 -2.62 14.18 16.51
C LYS A 124 -2.05 13.49 17.75
N LYS A 125 -2.87 13.04 18.71
CA LYS A 125 -2.44 12.27 19.89
C LYS A 125 -2.27 10.77 19.60
N HIS A 126 -2.82 10.24 18.48
CA HIS A 126 -2.76 8.81 18.21
C HIS A 126 -1.33 8.23 18.16
N PRO A 127 -0.25 8.95 17.73
CA PRO A 127 1.10 8.42 17.79
C PRO A 127 1.56 8.12 19.22
N GLU A 128 1.23 9.00 20.16
CA GLU A 128 1.54 8.80 21.58
C GLU A 128 0.70 7.68 22.18
N PHE A 129 -0.57 7.57 21.83
CA PHE A 129 -1.43 6.47 22.24
C PHE A 129 -0.92 5.13 21.70
N GLY A 130 -0.54 5.06 20.43
CA GLY A 130 0.05 3.87 19.82
C GLY A 130 1.34 3.43 20.50
N ARG A 131 2.25 4.38 20.74
CA ARG A 131 3.46 4.13 21.54
C ARG A 131 3.12 3.54 22.91
N ASN A 132 2.16 4.13 23.63
CA ASN A 132 1.81 3.69 24.97
C ASN A 132 1.20 2.28 24.99
N LEU A 133 0.33 1.95 24.02
CA LEU A 133 -0.23 0.61 23.85
C LEU A 133 0.86 -0.42 23.56
N LEU A 134 1.77 -0.13 22.62
CA LEU A 134 2.86 -1.03 22.26
C LEU A 134 3.86 -1.24 23.40
N MET A 135 4.15 -0.21 24.19
CA MET A 135 5.06 -0.33 25.35
C MET A 135 4.47 -1.16 26.50
N LYS A 136 3.13 -1.24 26.63
CA LYS A 136 2.46 -2.08 27.64
C LYS A 136 2.40 -3.55 27.22
N SER A 137 2.59 -3.85 25.94
CA SER A 137 2.42 -5.19 25.39
C SER A 137 3.65 -6.07 25.66
N GLU A 138 3.44 -7.34 25.97
CA GLU A 138 4.54 -8.30 26.12
C GLU A 138 5.30 -8.49 24.81
N GLY A 139 6.63 -8.58 24.87
CA GLY A 139 7.48 -8.68 23.69
C GLY A 139 7.51 -7.38 22.86
N SER A 140 7.43 -6.23 23.54
CA SER A 140 7.48 -4.91 22.93
C SER A 140 8.57 -4.80 21.86
N MET A 141 8.16 -4.40 20.66
CA MET A 141 9.04 -4.24 19.49
C MET A 141 9.46 -2.77 19.40
N SER A 142 10.69 -2.45 19.84
CA SER A 142 11.20 -1.06 19.88
C SER A 142 11.05 -0.32 18.54
N TYR A 143 11.23 -1.02 17.42
CA TYR A 143 11.04 -0.48 16.07
C TYR A 143 9.56 -0.15 15.76
N ALA A 144 8.60 -0.94 16.23
CA ALA A 144 7.18 -0.63 16.05
C ALA A 144 6.76 0.54 16.96
N VAL A 145 7.29 0.63 18.17
CA VAL A 145 7.11 1.76 19.09
C VAL A 145 7.64 3.05 18.46
N ASP A 146 8.84 3.00 17.86
CA ASP A 146 9.43 4.14 17.16
C ASP A 146 8.58 4.59 15.97
N VAL A 147 8.17 3.65 15.12
CA VAL A 147 7.32 3.96 13.96
C VAL A 147 5.97 4.54 14.39
N ALA A 148 5.27 3.91 15.36
CA ALA A 148 3.98 4.41 15.85
C ALA A 148 4.07 5.84 16.37
N LEU A 149 5.18 6.18 17.04
CA LEU A 149 5.38 7.53 17.59
C LEU A 149 5.77 8.55 16.51
N ASN A 150 6.52 8.16 15.46
CA ASN A 150 7.23 9.09 14.59
C ASN A 150 6.82 9.11 13.11
N HIS A 151 5.86 8.28 12.68
CA HIS A 151 5.48 8.19 11.26
C HIS A 151 4.86 9.49 10.69
N HIS A 152 4.44 10.42 11.55
CA HIS A 152 3.96 11.76 11.16
C HIS A 152 5.00 12.87 11.35
N GLU A 153 6.22 12.54 11.74
CA GLU A 153 7.30 13.50 11.73
C GLU A 153 7.75 13.82 10.29
N GLN A 154 8.27 15.02 10.08
CA GLN A 154 8.72 15.50 8.77
C GLN A 154 10.22 15.81 8.80
N MET A 155 10.87 15.70 7.64
CA MET A 155 12.32 15.92 7.53
C MET A 155 12.74 17.33 7.97
N ASP A 156 11.84 18.32 7.84
CA ASP A 156 12.06 19.73 8.17
C ASP A 156 11.65 20.13 9.61
N GLY A 157 11.24 19.16 10.43
CA GLY A 157 10.83 19.39 11.82
C GLY A 157 9.42 20.00 11.99
N GLN A 158 8.63 20.06 10.92
CA GLN A 158 7.22 20.56 10.99
C GLN A 158 6.20 19.45 11.24
N GLY A 159 6.67 18.23 11.49
CA GLY A 159 5.82 17.08 11.82
C GLY A 159 5.33 17.09 13.26
N TYR A 160 4.71 16.00 13.67
CA TYR A 160 4.23 15.80 15.04
C TYR A 160 4.45 14.34 15.46
N PRO A 161 4.45 14.02 16.77
CA PRO A 161 4.12 14.88 17.93
C PRO A 161 5.28 15.72 18.46
N ARG A 162 6.52 15.47 18.03
CA ARG A 162 7.75 16.04 18.67
C ARG A 162 8.44 17.10 17.84
N GLY A 163 8.15 17.21 16.54
CA GLY A 163 8.83 18.13 15.63
C GLY A 163 10.30 17.76 15.38
N LEU A 164 10.59 16.48 15.19
CA LEU A 164 11.93 15.95 14.95
C LEU A 164 12.41 16.26 13.54
N PHE A 165 13.72 16.54 13.43
CA PHE A 165 14.40 16.72 12.14
C PHE A 165 14.91 15.37 11.59
N ALA A 166 15.19 15.35 10.29
CA ALA A 166 15.62 14.17 9.53
C ALA A 166 16.66 13.28 10.24
N LYS A 167 17.69 13.88 10.85
CA LYS A 167 18.79 13.15 11.54
C LYS A 167 18.35 12.38 12.80
N GLU A 168 17.18 12.73 13.35
CA GLU A 168 16.62 12.14 14.58
C GLU A 168 15.64 11.02 14.28
N LEU A 169 15.25 10.85 13.00
CA LEU A 169 14.26 9.87 12.56
C LEU A 169 14.92 8.58 12.09
N SER A 170 14.39 7.45 12.54
CA SER A 170 14.83 6.14 12.06
C SER A 170 14.50 5.97 10.56
N GLN A 171 15.23 5.08 9.89
CA GLN A 171 14.92 4.71 8.52
C GLN A 171 13.51 4.11 8.40
N TYR A 172 13.07 3.32 9.39
CA TYR A 172 11.73 2.74 9.39
C TYR A 172 10.64 3.81 9.41
N SER A 173 10.73 4.79 10.30
CA SER A 173 9.75 5.87 10.39
C SER A 173 9.71 6.70 9.10
N ARG A 174 10.85 6.98 8.47
CA ARG A 174 10.93 7.68 7.17
C ARG A 174 10.31 6.89 6.03
N ILE A 175 10.52 5.57 5.99
CA ILE A 175 9.90 4.67 4.99
C ILE A 175 8.38 4.63 5.20
N ILE A 176 7.93 4.41 6.44
CA ILE A 176 6.49 4.30 6.74
C ILE A 176 5.77 5.62 6.47
N ALA A 177 6.34 6.78 6.74
CA ALA A 177 5.75 8.07 6.41
C ALA A 177 5.40 8.22 4.91
N ILE A 178 6.26 7.71 4.02
CA ILE A 178 6.02 7.74 2.56
C ILE A 178 4.90 6.76 2.19
N VAL A 179 4.97 5.54 2.72
CA VAL A 179 4.03 4.46 2.39
C VAL A 179 2.63 4.78 2.92
N ASP A 180 2.53 5.26 4.17
CA ASP A 180 1.29 5.72 4.79
C ASP A 180 0.64 6.83 3.96
N ALA A 181 1.37 7.89 3.65
CA ALA A 181 0.86 8.98 2.83
C ALA A 181 0.39 8.50 1.44
N PHE A 182 1.11 7.57 0.82
CA PHE A 182 0.71 6.99 -0.46
C PHE A 182 -0.59 6.20 -0.37
N ASP A 183 -0.71 5.27 0.59
CA ASP A 183 -1.95 4.49 0.75
C ASP A 183 -3.12 5.40 1.13
N ALA A 184 -2.89 6.37 2.03
CA ALA A 184 -3.89 7.35 2.42
C ALA A 184 -4.43 8.18 1.23
N MET A 185 -3.57 8.59 0.28
CA MET A 185 -3.97 9.33 -0.91
C MET A 185 -4.67 8.46 -1.97
N THR A 186 -4.35 7.18 -2.04
CA THR A 186 -4.87 6.25 -3.06
C THR A 186 -6.03 5.40 -2.58
N SER A 187 -6.52 5.60 -1.34
CA SER A 187 -7.68 4.95 -0.75
C SER A 187 -8.88 5.90 -0.73
N ASP A 188 -10.07 5.36 -1.00
CA ASP A 188 -11.31 6.12 -0.78
C ASP A 188 -11.55 6.30 0.72
N ARG A 189 -11.86 7.53 1.11
CA ARG A 189 -12.25 7.89 2.49
C ARG A 189 -13.66 8.45 2.48
N CYS A 190 -14.34 8.39 3.61
CA CYS A 190 -15.71 8.90 3.74
C CYS A 190 -15.88 10.37 3.30
N TYR A 191 -14.80 11.15 3.23
CA TYR A 191 -14.82 12.60 2.89
C TYR A 191 -13.87 12.98 1.75
N ASP A 192 -13.08 12.03 1.17
CA ASP A 192 -12.14 12.34 0.08
C ASP A 192 -12.04 11.15 -0.89
N ALA A 193 -12.22 11.41 -2.18
CA ALA A 193 -12.10 10.37 -3.20
C ALA A 193 -10.64 9.99 -3.44
N ALA A 194 -10.37 8.72 -3.67
CA ALA A 194 -9.05 8.23 -4.00
C ALA A 194 -8.42 8.99 -5.17
N ARG A 195 -7.18 9.42 -5.00
CA ARG A 195 -6.36 9.99 -6.07
C ARG A 195 -5.79 8.87 -6.95
N SER A 196 -5.48 9.20 -8.19
CA SER A 196 -4.74 8.26 -9.04
C SER A 196 -3.35 7.99 -8.44
N THR A 197 -2.81 6.78 -8.69
CA THR A 197 -1.42 6.45 -8.30
C THR A 197 -0.43 7.52 -8.79
N LEU A 198 -0.59 7.99 -10.03
CA LEU A 198 0.30 9.00 -10.60
C LEU A 198 0.23 10.34 -9.84
N ASP A 199 -0.96 10.77 -9.41
CA ASP A 199 -1.12 12.03 -8.68
C ASP A 199 -0.59 11.92 -7.24
N ALA A 200 -0.75 10.76 -6.60
CA ALA A 200 -0.12 10.49 -5.31
C ALA A 200 1.42 10.50 -5.40
N LEU A 201 2.00 9.89 -6.44
CA LEU A 201 3.45 9.92 -6.66
C LEU A 201 3.97 11.34 -6.97
N LYS A 202 3.22 12.15 -7.71
CA LYS A 202 3.56 13.57 -7.94
C LYS A 202 3.56 14.37 -6.63
N GLU A 203 2.64 14.07 -5.72
CA GLU A 203 2.57 14.73 -4.41
C GLU A 203 3.76 14.35 -3.54
N ILE A 204 4.12 13.04 -3.48
CA ILE A 204 5.34 12.59 -2.80
C ILE A 204 6.58 13.27 -3.39
N TYR A 205 6.69 13.34 -4.72
CA TYR A 205 7.81 14.02 -5.38
C TYR A 205 7.90 15.50 -5.03
N ARG A 206 6.76 16.21 -4.96
CA ARG A 206 6.70 17.64 -4.63
C ARG A 206 7.18 17.93 -3.21
N HIS A 207 6.90 17.02 -2.28
CA HIS A 207 7.20 17.18 -0.85
C HIS A 207 8.49 16.47 -0.40
N ARG A 208 9.28 15.91 -1.34
CA ARG A 208 10.57 15.31 -1.03
C ARG A 208 11.57 16.36 -0.49
N GLY A 209 12.44 15.93 0.42
CA GLY A 209 13.41 16.78 1.07
C GLY A 209 12.86 17.72 2.15
N LYS A 210 11.52 17.78 2.30
CA LYS A 210 10.84 18.55 3.36
C LYS A 210 9.98 17.68 4.24
N HIS A 211 8.91 17.15 3.70
CA HIS A 211 8.04 16.20 4.39
C HIS A 211 8.68 14.80 4.37
N PHE A 212 9.04 14.32 3.19
CA PHE A 212 9.61 12.99 2.97
C PHE A 212 11.12 13.05 2.77
N ASP A 213 11.79 11.96 3.17
CA ASP A 213 13.19 11.74 2.80
C ASP A 213 13.33 11.73 1.28
N GLU A 214 14.26 12.52 0.75
CA GLU A 214 14.39 12.75 -0.70
C GLU A 214 14.77 11.47 -1.44
N GLU A 215 15.78 10.75 -0.96
CA GLU A 215 16.26 9.53 -1.59
C GLU A 215 15.20 8.43 -1.53
N LEU A 216 14.61 8.22 -0.35
CA LEU A 216 13.54 7.23 -0.18
C LEU A 216 12.30 7.57 -1.02
N ALA A 217 11.93 8.84 -1.14
CA ALA A 217 10.80 9.25 -1.98
C ALA A 217 11.04 8.92 -3.46
N LEU A 218 12.26 9.16 -3.98
CA LEU A 218 12.62 8.81 -5.36
C LEU A 218 12.63 7.31 -5.59
N GLU A 219 13.18 6.52 -4.67
CA GLU A 219 13.17 5.06 -4.73
C GLU A 219 11.74 4.48 -4.67
N PHE A 220 10.86 5.06 -3.84
CA PHE A 220 9.45 4.65 -3.78
C PHE A 220 8.71 4.94 -5.08
N ILE A 221 8.94 6.12 -5.68
CA ILE A 221 8.37 6.48 -6.98
C ILE A 221 8.85 5.50 -8.06
N GLN A 222 10.11 5.13 -8.03
CA GLN A 222 10.67 4.13 -8.95
C GLN A 222 10.04 2.75 -8.73
N LEU A 223 9.87 2.31 -7.46
CA LEU A 223 9.21 1.05 -7.12
C LEU A 223 7.78 0.98 -7.66
N MET A 224 6.98 1.99 -7.37
CA MET A 224 5.56 1.96 -7.71
C MET A 224 5.31 2.09 -9.21
N GLY A 225 6.00 3.00 -9.87
CA GLY A 225 5.74 3.34 -11.26
C GLY A 225 4.32 3.88 -11.47
N PRO A 226 3.98 4.29 -12.70
CA PRO A 226 2.67 4.88 -12.98
C PRO A 226 1.50 3.87 -12.95
N TYR A 227 1.79 2.58 -13.15
CA TYR A 227 0.78 1.52 -13.30
C TYR A 227 1.17 0.28 -12.48
N PRO A 228 0.99 0.30 -11.14
CA PRO A 228 1.28 -0.87 -10.32
C PRO A 228 0.29 -2.02 -10.62
N PRO A 229 0.64 -3.28 -10.26
CA PRO A 229 -0.24 -4.43 -10.42
C PRO A 229 -1.63 -4.19 -9.81
N GLY A 230 -2.69 -4.63 -10.51
CA GLY A 230 -4.08 -4.38 -10.12
C GLY A 230 -4.64 -3.05 -10.64
N THR A 231 -3.86 -2.23 -11.36
CA THR A 231 -4.39 -0.99 -11.97
C THR A 231 -5.26 -1.36 -13.18
N ILE A 232 -6.50 -0.86 -13.22
CA ILE A 232 -7.37 -0.97 -14.39
C ILE A 232 -7.01 0.14 -15.38
N VAL A 233 -6.79 -0.20 -16.64
CA VAL A 233 -6.33 0.73 -17.66
C VAL A 233 -7.13 0.63 -18.95
N GLU A 234 -7.33 1.77 -19.61
CA GLU A 234 -7.81 1.84 -20.99
C GLU A 234 -6.62 2.16 -21.92
N LEU A 235 -6.51 1.40 -23.01
CA LEU A 235 -5.47 1.57 -24.03
C LEU A 235 -5.94 2.57 -25.10
N ASN A 236 -5.03 3.13 -25.89
CA ASN A 236 -5.37 4.07 -26.98
C ASN A 236 -6.27 3.45 -28.06
N ASN A 237 -6.15 2.13 -28.29
CA ASN A 237 -7.04 1.38 -29.20
C ASN A 237 -8.43 1.11 -28.62
N GLY A 238 -8.71 1.57 -27.40
CA GLY A 238 -9.99 1.44 -26.72
C GLY A 238 -10.18 0.14 -25.91
N HIS A 239 -9.25 -0.81 -25.94
CA HIS A 239 -9.33 -1.99 -25.08
C HIS A 239 -9.18 -1.63 -23.60
N VAL A 240 -9.75 -2.44 -22.73
CA VAL A 240 -9.64 -2.28 -21.28
C VAL A 240 -9.07 -3.54 -20.66
N GLY A 241 -8.19 -3.37 -19.70
CA GLY A 241 -7.56 -4.49 -19.01
C GLY A 241 -6.99 -4.12 -17.65
N ILE A 242 -6.41 -5.13 -16.99
CA ILE A 242 -5.81 -5.00 -15.66
C ILE A 242 -4.30 -5.23 -15.77
N VAL A 243 -3.52 -4.36 -15.17
CA VAL A 243 -2.05 -4.49 -15.09
C VAL A 243 -1.70 -5.70 -14.21
N LEU A 244 -0.91 -6.62 -14.76
CA LEU A 244 -0.44 -7.81 -14.05
C LEU A 244 0.92 -7.59 -13.39
N SER A 245 1.86 -7.06 -14.15
CA SER A 245 3.25 -6.86 -13.72
C SER A 245 3.95 -5.88 -14.65
N SER A 246 5.09 -5.37 -14.21
CA SER A 246 5.98 -4.56 -15.05
C SER A 246 7.43 -4.90 -14.77
N GLU A 247 8.30 -4.74 -15.77
CA GLU A 247 9.74 -4.79 -15.55
C GLU A 247 10.21 -3.56 -14.77
N GLU A 248 11.18 -3.74 -13.88
CA GLU A 248 11.66 -2.68 -12.97
C GLU A 248 12.09 -1.40 -13.73
N LYS A 249 12.78 -1.56 -14.85
CA LYS A 249 13.26 -0.43 -15.68
C LYS A 249 12.23 0.12 -16.67
N LYS A 250 11.09 -0.55 -16.86
CA LYS A 250 10.08 -0.25 -17.87
C LYS A 250 8.65 -0.23 -17.30
N ARG A 251 8.47 0.32 -16.11
CA ARG A 251 7.18 0.31 -15.39
C ARG A 251 6.05 1.04 -16.10
N HIS A 252 6.35 1.85 -17.10
CA HIS A 252 5.36 2.52 -17.96
C HIS A 252 4.84 1.64 -19.11
N LEU A 253 5.44 0.46 -19.33
CA LEU A 253 5.06 -0.53 -20.34
C LEU A 253 4.79 -1.89 -19.66
N PRO A 254 3.70 -2.00 -18.88
CA PRO A 254 3.40 -3.22 -18.12
C PRO A 254 2.85 -4.33 -19.02
N LYS A 255 2.77 -5.54 -18.44
CA LYS A 255 1.92 -6.61 -18.96
C LYS A 255 0.48 -6.35 -18.52
N VAL A 256 -0.44 -6.38 -19.48
CA VAL A 256 -1.86 -6.10 -19.25
C VAL A 256 -2.69 -7.33 -19.64
N ARG A 257 -3.57 -7.78 -18.75
CA ARG A 257 -4.61 -8.75 -19.07
C ARG A 257 -5.79 -7.99 -19.64
N VAL A 258 -6.00 -8.12 -20.93
CA VAL A 258 -7.09 -7.46 -21.66
C VAL A 258 -8.37 -8.23 -21.43
N LEU A 259 -9.44 -7.53 -21.05
CA LEU A 259 -10.73 -8.08 -20.66
C LEU A 259 -11.86 -7.64 -21.60
N LEU A 260 -11.79 -6.38 -22.06
CA LEU A 260 -12.81 -5.77 -22.92
C LEU A 260 -12.20 -5.28 -24.22
N ASP A 261 -12.95 -5.44 -25.31
CA ASP A 261 -12.62 -4.90 -26.61
C ASP A 261 -12.83 -3.36 -26.70
N LYS A 262 -12.57 -2.78 -27.87
CA LYS A 262 -12.75 -1.34 -28.15
C LYS A 262 -14.20 -0.85 -27.93
N ASP A 263 -15.19 -1.74 -28.08
CA ASP A 263 -16.61 -1.45 -27.91
C ASP A 263 -17.08 -1.73 -26.46
N LYS A 264 -16.12 -2.02 -25.55
CA LYS A 264 -16.35 -2.34 -24.12
C LYS A 264 -17.14 -3.64 -23.91
N LYS A 265 -17.07 -4.56 -24.84
CA LYS A 265 -17.65 -5.91 -24.71
C LYS A 265 -16.61 -6.89 -24.20
N ALA A 266 -17.04 -7.83 -23.37
CA ALA A 266 -16.18 -8.91 -22.91
C ALA A 266 -15.60 -9.69 -24.09
N MET A 267 -14.32 -9.94 -24.05
CA MET A 267 -13.59 -10.71 -25.07
C MET A 267 -12.88 -11.90 -24.42
N GLN A 268 -12.34 -12.80 -25.26
CA GLN A 268 -11.45 -13.82 -24.74
C GLN A 268 -10.23 -13.11 -24.12
N GLU A 269 -9.97 -13.44 -22.85
CA GLU A 269 -8.87 -12.83 -22.11
C GLU A 269 -7.53 -13.16 -22.75
N GLU A 270 -6.70 -12.16 -22.95
CA GLU A 270 -5.32 -12.31 -23.41
C GLU A 270 -4.37 -11.47 -22.58
N VAL A 271 -3.12 -11.90 -22.48
CA VAL A 271 -2.06 -11.14 -21.82
C VAL A 271 -1.20 -10.49 -22.87
N VAL A 272 -1.15 -9.15 -22.85
CA VAL A 272 -0.37 -8.34 -23.79
C VAL A 272 0.79 -7.72 -23.03
N ASP A 273 2.02 -7.94 -23.54
CA ASP A 273 3.23 -7.28 -23.04
C ASP A 273 3.44 -5.97 -23.79
N LEU A 274 3.16 -4.84 -23.13
CA LEU A 274 3.28 -3.51 -23.75
C LEU A 274 4.72 -3.13 -24.13
N LEU A 275 5.74 -3.85 -23.62
CA LEU A 275 7.12 -3.74 -24.14
C LEU A 275 7.21 -4.03 -25.65
N GLY A 276 6.27 -4.78 -26.19
CA GLY A 276 6.15 -5.02 -27.63
C GLY A 276 6.04 -3.73 -28.44
N VAL A 277 5.51 -2.65 -27.88
CA VAL A 277 5.45 -1.35 -28.56
C VAL A 277 6.85 -0.76 -28.77
N GLU A 278 7.72 -0.84 -27.77
CA GLU A 278 9.10 -0.38 -27.87
C GLU A 278 9.94 -1.29 -28.81
N ARG A 279 9.64 -2.59 -28.80
CA ARG A 279 10.29 -3.60 -29.66
C ARG A 279 9.77 -3.57 -31.11
N GLY A 280 8.72 -2.79 -31.40
CA GLY A 280 8.10 -2.71 -32.72
C GLY A 280 7.22 -3.92 -33.08
N THR A 281 6.91 -4.81 -32.13
CA THR A 281 6.02 -5.98 -32.31
C THR A 281 4.56 -5.67 -32.05
N LEU A 282 4.27 -4.53 -31.40
CA LEU A 282 2.92 -4.01 -31.15
C LEU A 282 2.78 -2.59 -31.69
N PRO A 283 1.61 -2.21 -32.24
CA PRO A 283 1.31 -0.84 -32.64
C PRO A 283 1.28 0.13 -31.43
N ARG A 284 1.50 1.43 -31.67
CA ARG A 284 1.52 2.46 -30.60
C ARG A 284 0.17 2.68 -29.94
N ASP A 285 -0.93 2.29 -30.55
CA ASP A 285 -2.28 2.38 -30.01
C ASP A 285 -2.54 1.36 -28.87
N TRP A 286 -1.59 0.44 -28.60
CA TRP A 286 -1.58 -0.39 -27.41
C TRP A 286 -1.03 0.32 -26.16
N LEU A 287 -0.52 1.54 -26.27
CA LEU A 287 -0.09 2.30 -25.09
C LEU A 287 -1.29 2.67 -24.21
N ILE A 288 -1.06 2.76 -22.90
CA ILE A 288 -2.08 3.15 -21.92
C ILE A 288 -2.49 4.59 -22.17
N ARG A 289 -3.81 4.80 -22.31
CA ARG A 289 -4.46 6.11 -22.48
C ARG A 289 -4.77 6.76 -21.15
N LYS A 290 -5.40 5.98 -20.24
CA LYS A 290 -5.81 6.46 -18.91
C LYS A 290 -5.97 5.30 -17.93
N VAL A 291 -5.92 5.63 -16.64
CA VAL A 291 -6.28 4.75 -15.53
C VAL A 291 -7.79 4.87 -15.29
N LEU A 292 -8.42 3.74 -15.01
CA LEU A 292 -9.82 3.62 -14.65
C LEU A 292 -9.96 3.28 -13.15
N LYS A 293 -11.14 3.54 -12.60
CA LYS A 293 -11.48 3.16 -11.22
C LYS A 293 -11.96 1.72 -11.17
N ASP A 294 -11.89 1.11 -10.00
CA ASP A 294 -12.56 -0.17 -9.74
C ASP A 294 -14.08 0.00 -9.91
N GLY A 295 -14.71 -0.95 -10.60
CA GLY A 295 -16.11 -0.88 -11.01
C GLY A 295 -16.37 -0.23 -12.36
N ASP A 296 -15.42 0.53 -12.95
CA ASP A 296 -15.58 1.11 -14.29
C ASP A 296 -15.77 -0.01 -15.33
N HIS A 297 -16.71 0.19 -16.22
CA HIS A 297 -17.13 -0.79 -17.24
C HIS A 297 -17.52 -2.17 -16.67
N GLY A 298 -17.91 -2.25 -15.39
CA GLY A 298 -18.28 -3.49 -14.72
C GLY A 298 -17.09 -4.37 -14.32
N ILE A 299 -15.87 -3.86 -14.35
CA ILE A 299 -14.68 -4.60 -13.91
C ILE A 299 -14.50 -4.38 -12.41
N ASN A 300 -14.72 -5.42 -11.60
CA ASN A 300 -14.43 -5.45 -10.17
C ASN A 300 -13.20 -6.31 -9.90
N LEU A 301 -12.17 -5.76 -9.28
CA LEU A 301 -10.92 -6.47 -9.01
C LEU A 301 -11.10 -7.74 -8.16
N GLU A 302 -12.12 -7.80 -7.32
CA GLU A 302 -12.46 -8.98 -6.52
C GLU A 302 -12.81 -10.21 -7.37
N GLU A 303 -13.41 -9.99 -8.53
CA GLU A 303 -13.84 -11.06 -9.45
C GLU A 303 -12.66 -11.65 -10.22
N TYR A 304 -11.50 -10.96 -10.23
CA TYR A 304 -10.28 -11.39 -10.91
C TYR A 304 -9.24 -11.90 -9.92
N PRO A 305 -9.34 -13.17 -9.46
CA PRO A 305 -8.46 -13.68 -8.43
C PRO A 305 -7.01 -13.74 -8.89
N VAL A 306 -6.11 -13.43 -7.97
CA VAL A 306 -4.64 -13.46 -8.16
C VAL A 306 -4.13 -14.74 -8.83
N ARG A 307 -4.78 -15.90 -8.63
CA ARG A 307 -4.40 -17.18 -9.26
C ARG A 307 -4.46 -17.13 -10.79
N SER A 308 -5.47 -16.50 -11.36
CA SER A 308 -5.61 -16.40 -12.82
C SER A 308 -4.61 -15.39 -13.41
N ALA A 309 -4.29 -14.32 -12.66
CA ALA A 309 -3.22 -13.40 -13.03
C ALA A 309 -1.84 -14.06 -12.99
N LEU A 310 -1.58 -14.92 -11.98
CA LEU A 310 -0.31 -15.65 -11.83
C LEU A 310 -0.14 -16.78 -12.86
N ALA A 311 -1.21 -17.49 -13.20
CA ALA A 311 -1.16 -18.53 -14.25
C ALA A 311 -0.82 -17.91 -15.63
N ALA A 312 -1.31 -16.70 -15.89
CA ALA A 312 -0.99 -15.96 -17.10
C ALA A 312 0.44 -15.40 -17.15
N MET A 313 1.19 -15.46 -16.04
CA MET A 313 2.59 -15.04 -15.93
C MET A 313 3.58 -16.20 -16.00
N ALA A 314 3.11 -17.46 -15.88
CA ALA A 314 3.98 -18.62 -16.04
C ALA A 314 4.55 -18.64 -17.47
N PRO A 315 5.85 -18.86 -17.65
CA PRO A 315 6.39 -19.08 -19.00
C PRO A 315 5.66 -20.29 -19.59
N ASN A 316 5.21 -20.19 -20.84
CA ASN A 316 4.76 -21.35 -21.58
C ASN A 316 5.90 -22.37 -21.59
N GLU A 317 5.75 -23.48 -20.90
CA GLU A 317 6.72 -24.59 -20.90
C GLU A 317 6.74 -25.37 -22.24
N ASP A 318 5.96 -24.89 -23.24
CA ASP A 318 5.88 -25.48 -24.58
C ASP A 318 6.27 -24.43 -25.65
N ALA A 319 7.59 -24.10 -25.72
CA ALA A 319 8.16 -23.41 -26.88
C ALA A 319 9.62 -23.83 -27.10
#